data_e1449b7f4b998122ada612de87033f3f
#
_entry.id   e1449b7f4b998122ada612de87033f3f
#
_cell.length_a   1.000
_cell.length_b   1.000
_cell.length_c   1.000
_cell.angle_alpha   90.00
_cell.angle_beta   90.00
_cell.angle_gamma   90.00
#
_symmetry.space_group_name_H-M   'P 1'
#
loop_
_entity.id
_entity.type
_entity.pdbx_description
1 polymer ?
#
loop_
_entity_poly.entity_id
_entity_poly.type
_entity_poly.pdbx_seq_one_letter_code
_entity_poly.pdbx_strand_id
1 'polypeptide(L)'
;MRKATRTTRAQNASGTACAMALLIALLSAGPARALSEIKPDDTQPPSVTEPTQLPDISPDAPDMLPVPDPVQAPTPSTPAEAVEPEDGPETADPARPHIDPEAADPEIIYDLSRLPQSTRRMRELILEATKSGDVERLRPLLGMGDDATMLSFGGVEGDLIAHLKQLSGDGEGHEILAILEEVLEAGFVHLDAGKPEELYVWPYFFAVNIEKLTSPQRVELFRIVTAGDYEDMKNYGAYIFYRVGITPEGRWMFFVAGD
;
A
#
# COMPACT_ATOMS: atom_id res chain seq x y z
N MET A 1 68.66 3.08 -37.62
CA MET A 1 69.40 4.40 -37.68
C MET A 1 68.37 5.50 -37.38
N ARG A 2 68.79 6.44 -36.49
CA ARG A 2 68.14 7.74 -36.10
C ARG A 2 66.92 7.64 -35.20
N LYS A 3 67.08 7.87 -33.95
CA LYS A 3 67.42 9.01 -33.05
C LYS A 3 66.11 9.67 -32.53
N ALA A 4 66.06 9.51 -31.28
CA ALA A 4 65.43 10.25 -30.21
C ALA A 4 65.17 11.76 -30.43
N THR A 5 64.09 12.29 -29.87
CA THR A 5 64.16 13.56 -29.13
C THR A 5 63.18 13.62 -28.02
N ARG A 6 63.66 13.77 -26.85
CA ARG A 6 63.03 14.07 -25.55
C ARG A 6 62.79 15.58 -25.51
N THR A 7 61.67 16.06 -25.08
CA THR A 7 61.57 17.45 -24.63
C THR A 7 60.78 17.49 -23.33
N THR A 8 61.53 17.78 -22.29
CA THR A 8 61.11 18.13 -20.95
C THR A 8 60.94 19.64 -20.88
N ARG A 9 59.80 20.14 -20.28
CA ARG A 9 59.77 21.47 -19.64
C ARG A 9 58.55 21.54 -18.75
N ALA A 10 58.70 21.43 -17.46
CA ALA A 10 59.05 22.44 -16.44
C ALA A 10 57.84 23.32 -16.06
N GLN A 11 57.36 23.03 -14.87
CA GLN A 11 56.94 23.89 -13.76
C GLN A 11 56.55 25.35 -14.08
N ASN A 12 55.35 25.72 -13.64
CA ASN A 12 55.23 26.98 -12.92
C ASN A 12 54.17 26.83 -11.80
N ALA A 13 54.66 26.94 -10.59
CA ALA A 13 53.90 27.22 -9.39
C ALA A 13 53.63 28.74 -9.36
N SER A 14 52.41 29.13 -9.08
CA SER A 14 52.12 30.44 -8.52
C SER A 14 50.95 30.31 -7.58
N GLY A 15 51.29 30.39 -6.33
CA GLY A 15 50.39 30.55 -5.23
C GLY A 15 49.72 31.93 -5.23
N THR A 16 48.50 31.95 -4.81
CA THR A 16 47.93 33.14 -4.25
C THR A 16 47.10 32.71 -3.06
N ALA A 17 47.63 32.92 -1.89
CA ALA A 17 46.93 32.92 -0.64
C ALA A 17 46.00 34.12 -0.63
N CYS A 18 44.72 33.92 -0.33
CA CYS A 18 43.86 34.98 0.09
C CYS A 18 43.12 34.59 1.39
N ALA A 19 43.38 35.46 2.34
CA ALA A 19 43.07 35.36 3.74
C ALA A 19 41.58 35.41 4.04
N MET A 20 41.18 34.57 4.98
CA MET A 20 40.46 34.92 6.21
C MET A 20 39.45 36.08 6.19
N ALA A 21 38.15 35.72 6.33
CA ALA A 21 37.22 36.57 7.08
C ALA A 21 36.29 35.65 7.82
N LEU A 22 36.58 35.42 9.09
CA LEU A 22 35.74 34.80 10.10
C LEU A 22 34.68 35.82 10.48
N LEU A 23 33.44 35.62 10.09
CA LEU A 23 32.28 36.37 10.63
C LEU A 23 31.49 35.41 11.50
N ILE A 24 31.77 35.49 12.80
CA ILE A 24 30.98 34.84 13.86
C ILE A 24 29.72 35.71 14.03
N ALA A 25 28.57 35.25 13.51
CA ALA A 25 27.27 35.74 13.89
C ALA A 25 26.74 34.85 15.03
N LEU A 26 26.86 35.37 16.26
CA LEU A 26 26.10 34.87 17.40
C LEU A 26 24.62 35.16 17.14
N LEU A 27 23.84 34.15 16.72
CA LEU A 27 22.39 34.21 16.90
C LEU A 27 22.04 33.51 18.21
N SER A 28 21.61 34.29 19.15
CA SER A 28 20.99 33.91 20.39
C SER A 28 19.71 33.13 20.10
N ALA A 29 19.75 31.81 20.34
CA ALA A 29 18.56 30.97 20.37
C ALA A 29 17.77 31.27 21.66
N GLY A 30 16.64 31.96 21.50
CA GLY A 30 15.65 32.08 22.55
C GLY A 30 14.87 30.77 22.67
N PRO A 31 14.56 30.30 23.88
CA PRO A 31 13.76 29.09 24.05
C PRO A 31 12.32 29.38 23.65
N ALA A 32 11.87 28.69 22.59
CA ALA A 32 10.45 28.60 22.26
C ALA A 32 9.76 27.77 23.35
N ARG A 33 9.15 28.43 24.30
CA ARG A 33 8.17 27.82 25.21
C ARG A 33 6.82 27.79 24.51
N ALA A 34 6.50 26.65 23.92
CA ALA A 34 5.13 26.30 23.58
C ALA A 34 4.65 25.26 24.61
N LEU A 35 4.37 25.72 25.82
CA LEU A 35 3.55 25.01 26.79
C LEU A 35 2.19 25.70 26.74
N SER A 36 1.22 25.09 26.10
CA SER A 36 -0.19 25.43 26.31
C SER A 36 -0.55 24.98 27.72
N GLU A 37 -0.56 25.94 28.62
CA GLU A 37 -1.06 25.81 29.98
C GLU A 37 -2.57 25.60 29.89
N ILE A 38 -3.03 24.36 30.01
CA ILE A 38 -4.44 24.04 30.24
C ILE A 38 -4.74 24.48 31.67
N LYS A 39 -5.40 25.61 31.83
CA LYS A 39 -6.01 25.98 33.10
C LYS A 39 -7.03 24.89 33.46
N PRO A 40 -7.00 24.32 34.66
CA PRO A 40 -8.14 23.56 35.14
C PRO A 40 -9.30 24.54 35.35
N ASP A 41 -10.35 24.36 34.54
CA ASP A 41 -11.61 25.04 34.73
C ASP A 41 -12.27 24.42 35.97
N ASP A 42 -12.43 25.25 37.01
CA ASP A 42 -13.19 24.92 38.20
C ASP A 42 -14.67 24.81 37.83
N THR A 43 -15.03 23.73 37.15
CA THR A 43 -16.42 23.41 36.92
C THR A 43 -16.90 22.51 38.06
N GLN A 44 -17.48 23.16 39.03
CA GLN A 44 -18.29 22.61 40.10
C GLN A 44 -19.23 21.54 39.53
N PRO A 45 -19.32 20.32 40.15
CA PRO A 45 -20.25 19.32 39.67
C PRO A 45 -21.69 19.82 39.74
N PRO A 46 -22.52 19.57 38.71
CA PRO A 46 -23.92 19.97 38.77
C PRO A 46 -24.60 19.25 39.90
N SER A 47 -25.26 20.05 40.76
CA SER A 47 -26.12 19.59 41.84
C SER A 47 -27.19 18.63 41.29
N VAL A 48 -27.24 17.47 41.91
CA VAL A 48 -28.31 16.48 41.67
C VAL A 48 -29.66 17.18 41.98
N THR A 49 -30.39 17.50 40.92
CA THR A 49 -31.79 17.95 41.04
C THR A 49 -32.64 16.72 41.28
N GLU A 50 -33.41 16.78 42.33
CA GLU A 50 -34.45 15.81 42.74
C GLU A 50 -35.33 15.38 41.55
N PRO A 51 -35.80 14.11 41.54
CA PRO A 51 -36.66 13.64 40.45
C PRO A 51 -38.02 14.33 40.51
N THR A 52 -38.27 15.14 39.50
CA THR A 52 -39.63 15.70 39.27
C THR A 52 -40.58 14.52 39.03
N GLN A 53 -41.62 14.44 39.88
CA GLN A 53 -42.70 13.49 39.73
C GLN A 53 -43.34 13.61 38.36
N LEU A 54 -43.41 12.49 37.66
CA LEU A 54 -44.16 12.31 36.42
C LEU A 54 -45.66 12.48 36.77
N PRO A 55 -46.46 13.20 35.97
CA PRO A 55 -47.90 13.23 36.13
C PRO A 55 -48.49 11.87 35.88
N ASP A 56 -49.39 11.48 36.77
CA ASP A 56 -50.22 10.29 36.69
C ASP A 56 -51.12 10.35 35.43
N ILE A 57 -50.76 9.56 34.41
CA ILE A 57 -51.61 9.43 33.23
C ILE A 57 -52.45 8.16 33.41
N SER A 58 -53.71 8.38 33.68
CA SER A 58 -54.78 7.33 33.64
C SER A 58 -54.69 6.55 32.31
N PRO A 59 -54.94 5.24 32.36
CA PRO A 59 -54.94 4.42 31.17
C PRO A 59 -56.30 4.55 30.45
N ASP A 60 -56.35 5.47 29.49
CA ASP A 60 -57.39 5.42 28.47
C ASP A 60 -56.69 4.84 27.20
N ALA A 61 -57.05 3.62 26.88
CA ALA A 61 -56.43 2.86 25.81
C ALA A 61 -56.86 3.41 24.45
N PRO A 62 -55.92 3.88 23.62
CA PRO A 62 -56.22 4.01 22.21
C PRO A 62 -55.84 2.71 21.49
N ASP A 63 -56.84 2.21 20.82
CA ASP A 63 -56.86 1.34 19.64
C ASP A 63 -55.51 0.76 19.20
N MET A 64 -55.36 -0.54 19.47
CA MET A 64 -54.22 -1.30 19.03
C MET A 64 -54.22 -1.35 17.50
N LEU A 65 -53.20 -0.73 16.90
CA LEU A 65 -52.84 -0.97 15.50
C LEU A 65 -52.59 -2.47 15.30
N PRO A 66 -53.08 -3.08 14.22
CA PRO A 66 -52.87 -4.50 13.97
C PRO A 66 -51.38 -4.81 13.88
N VAL A 67 -50.94 -5.76 14.69
CA VAL A 67 -49.60 -6.33 14.61
C VAL A 67 -49.47 -6.95 13.22
N PRO A 68 -48.48 -6.58 12.42
CA PRO A 68 -48.23 -7.26 11.14
C PRO A 68 -47.94 -8.73 11.39
N ASP A 69 -48.53 -9.59 10.57
CA ASP A 69 -48.31 -11.03 10.59
C ASP A 69 -46.77 -11.34 10.53
N PRO A 70 -46.32 -12.34 11.27
CA PRO A 70 -44.90 -12.73 11.24
C PRO A 70 -44.54 -13.10 9.81
N VAL A 71 -43.58 -12.35 9.25
CA VAL A 71 -42.95 -12.68 7.96
C VAL A 71 -42.37 -14.07 8.11
N GLN A 72 -42.93 -15.04 7.41
CA GLN A 72 -42.35 -16.38 7.33
C GLN A 72 -40.94 -16.24 6.73
N ALA A 73 -39.95 -16.66 7.50
CA ALA A 73 -38.61 -16.80 6.99
C ALA A 73 -38.65 -17.72 5.76
N PRO A 74 -37.91 -17.37 4.68
CA PRO A 74 -37.81 -18.27 3.54
C PRO A 74 -37.27 -19.60 4.03
N THR A 75 -37.92 -20.68 3.69
CA THR A 75 -37.45 -22.05 3.90
C THR A 75 -36.08 -22.16 3.29
N PRO A 76 -35.07 -22.71 4.00
CA PRO A 76 -33.77 -22.94 3.41
C PRO A 76 -33.94 -23.84 2.18
N SER A 77 -33.67 -23.28 1.01
CA SER A 77 -33.56 -24.07 -0.19
C SER A 77 -32.46 -25.11 0.05
N THR A 78 -32.71 -26.32 -0.33
CA THR A 78 -31.77 -27.44 -0.38
C THR A 78 -30.42 -26.93 -0.80
N PRO A 79 -29.30 -27.31 -0.13
CA PRO A 79 -27.97 -26.92 -0.57
C PRO A 79 -27.84 -27.32 -2.03
N ALA A 80 -27.60 -26.36 -2.90
CA ALA A 80 -27.10 -26.65 -4.23
C ALA A 80 -25.84 -27.51 -4.00
N GLU A 81 -25.83 -28.67 -4.59
CA GLU A 81 -24.71 -29.56 -4.68
C GLU A 81 -23.48 -28.73 -5.00
N ALA A 82 -22.52 -28.73 -4.08
CA ALA A 82 -21.26 -28.08 -4.30
C ALA A 82 -20.68 -28.68 -5.58
N VAL A 83 -20.61 -27.87 -6.63
CA VAL A 83 -19.81 -28.21 -7.80
C VAL A 83 -18.39 -28.18 -7.27
N GLU A 84 -17.81 -29.36 -7.02
CA GLU A 84 -16.37 -29.49 -6.83
C GLU A 84 -15.73 -28.86 -8.05
N PRO A 85 -14.78 -27.90 -7.87
CA PRO A 85 -14.02 -27.40 -8.99
C PRO A 85 -13.27 -28.58 -9.60
N GLU A 86 -13.49 -28.84 -10.90
CA GLU A 86 -12.70 -29.81 -11.64
C GLU A 86 -11.23 -29.42 -11.53
N ASP A 87 -10.42 -30.28 -10.90
CA ASP A 87 -8.96 -30.25 -10.85
C ASP A 87 -8.38 -30.37 -12.28
N GLY A 88 -8.47 -29.28 -13.06
CA GLY A 88 -7.54 -29.03 -14.14
C GLY A 88 -6.22 -28.54 -13.52
N PRO A 89 -5.07 -28.67 -14.19
CA PRO A 89 -3.86 -28.05 -13.67
C PRO A 89 -4.10 -26.54 -13.58
N GLU A 90 -4.42 -26.06 -12.37
CA GLU A 90 -4.50 -24.66 -12.05
C GLU A 90 -3.13 -24.05 -12.37
N THR A 91 -3.05 -23.34 -13.48
CA THR A 91 -1.97 -22.37 -13.65
C THR A 91 -2.20 -21.34 -12.54
N ALA A 92 -1.43 -21.46 -11.47
CA ALA A 92 -1.56 -20.59 -10.30
C ALA A 92 -1.54 -19.13 -10.78
N ASP A 93 -2.59 -18.39 -10.48
CA ASP A 93 -2.67 -16.96 -10.83
C ASP A 93 -1.52 -16.24 -10.11
N PRO A 94 -0.56 -15.64 -10.82
CA PRO A 94 0.63 -15.05 -10.22
C PRO A 94 0.30 -13.86 -9.30
N ALA A 95 -0.92 -13.34 -9.37
CA ALA A 95 -1.39 -12.27 -8.51
C ALA A 95 -2.00 -12.78 -7.20
N ARG A 96 -2.29 -14.08 -7.05
CA ARG A 96 -2.83 -14.65 -5.81
C ARG A 96 -1.72 -15.01 -4.83
N PRO A 97 -1.91 -14.76 -3.51
CA PRO A 97 -0.95 -15.19 -2.51
C PRO A 97 -0.79 -16.71 -2.58
N HIS A 98 0.43 -17.17 -2.79
CA HIS A 98 0.75 -18.59 -2.78
C HIS A 98 1.88 -18.83 -1.78
N ILE A 99 1.51 -19.14 -0.54
CA ILE A 99 2.46 -19.46 0.52
C ILE A 99 2.45 -20.97 0.69
N ASP A 100 3.51 -21.62 0.23
CA ASP A 100 3.77 -23.01 0.54
C ASP A 100 4.36 -23.10 1.97
N PRO A 101 3.62 -23.69 2.94
CA PRO A 101 4.10 -23.76 4.33
C PRO A 101 5.40 -24.58 4.49
N GLU A 102 5.70 -25.46 3.52
CA GLU A 102 6.86 -26.36 3.53
C GLU A 102 8.05 -25.78 2.71
N ALA A 103 7.81 -24.81 1.84
CA ALA A 103 8.86 -24.15 1.10
C ALA A 103 9.61 -23.13 1.98
N ALA A 104 10.86 -22.88 1.65
CA ALA A 104 11.61 -21.78 2.25
C ALA A 104 11.04 -20.45 1.78
N ASP A 105 10.91 -19.48 2.70
CA ASP A 105 10.52 -18.12 2.33
C ASP A 105 11.46 -17.56 1.24
N PRO A 106 10.95 -16.85 0.24
CA PRO A 106 11.78 -16.25 -0.79
C PRO A 106 12.70 -15.18 -0.20
N GLU A 107 13.81 -14.91 -0.90
CA GLU A 107 14.71 -13.82 -0.51
C GLU A 107 14.01 -12.47 -0.59
N ILE A 108 14.01 -11.73 0.52
CA ILE A 108 13.49 -10.36 0.56
C ILE A 108 14.57 -9.42 0.04
N ILE A 109 14.25 -8.63 -0.98
CA ILE A 109 15.20 -7.78 -1.69
C ILE A 109 14.82 -6.31 -1.49
N TYR A 110 15.79 -5.49 -1.09
CA TYR A 110 15.66 -4.03 -1.00
C TYR A 110 16.57 -3.31 -2.01
N ASP A 111 17.59 -4.01 -2.52
CA ASP A 111 18.54 -3.46 -3.48
C ASP A 111 17.93 -3.39 -4.89
N LEU A 112 17.50 -2.20 -5.29
CA LEU A 112 16.92 -1.94 -6.61
C LEU A 112 17.91 -2.16 -7.77
N SER A 113 19.23 -2.25 -7.52
CA SER A 113 20.20 -2.59 -8.56
C SER A 113 20.06 -4.02 -9.07
N ARG A 114 19.38 -4.88 -8.30
CA ARG A 114 19.08 -6.27 -8.68
C ARG A 114 17.91 -6.39 -9.66
N LEU A 115 17.14 -5.32 -9.85
CA LEU A 115 16.08 -5.29 -10.86
C LEU A 115 16.64 -5.17 -12.26
N PRO A 116 16.06 -5.87 -13.25
CA PRO A 116 16.30 -5.56 -14.66
C PRO A 116 16.04 -4.09 -14.96
N GLN A 117 16.73 -3.54 -15.94
CA GLN A 117 16.58 -2.13 -16.30
C GLN A 117 15.11 -1.77 -16.66
N SER A 118 14.43 -2.66 -17.38
CA SER A 118 13.05 -2.47 -17.80
C SER A 118 12.09 -2.44 -16.62
N THR A 119 12.21 -3.40 -15.68
CA THR A 119 11.40 -3.48 -14.45
C THR A 119 11.61 -2.24 -13.58
N ARG A 120 12.88 -1.86 -13.38
CA ARG A 120 13.22 -0.65 -12.62
C ARG A 120 12.63 0.60 -13.26
N ARG A 121 12.71 0.72 -14.61
CA ARG A 121 12.15 1.86 -15.32
C ARG A 121 10.62 1.94 -15.18
N MET A 122 9.91 0.80 -15.28
CA MET A 122 8.47 0.78 -15.05
C MET A 122 8.11 1.23 -13.63
N ARG A 123 8.79 0.67 -12.62
CA ARG A 123 8.62 1.10 -11.23
C ARG A 123 8.84 2.62 -11.05
N GLU A 124 9.90 3.17 -11.64
CA GLU A 124 10.19 4.62 -11.59
C GLU A 124 9.06 5.44 -12.21
N LEU A 125 8.55 5.03 -13.38
CA LEU A 125 7.44 5.71 -14.06
C LEU A 125 6.15 5.71 -13.24
N ILE A 126 5.85 4.58 -12.60
CA ILE A 126 4.70 4.48 -11.70
C ILE A 126 4.89 5.46 -10.52
N LEU A 127 6.05 5.46 -9.87
CA LEU A 127 6.34 6.38 -8.76
C LEU A 127 6.37 7.86 -9.19
N GLU A 128 6.79 8.19 -10.41
CA GLU A 128 6.67 9.54 -10.96
C GLU A 128 5.19 9.95 -11.12
N ALA A 129 4.33 9.00 -11.52
CA ALA A 129 2.90 9.24 -11.62
C ALA A 129 2.26 9.43 -10.24
N THR A 130 2.56 8.57 -9.25
CA THR A 130 2.00 8.69 -7.88
C THR A 130 2.38 10.05 -7.25
N LYS A 131 3.64 10.44 -7.33
CA LYS A 131 4.16 11.71 -6.78
C LYS A 131 3.57 12.95 -7.43
N SER A 132 2.99 12.82 -8.62
CA SER A 132 2.30 13.93 -9.27
C SER A 132 0.90 14.23 -8.70
N GLY A 133 0.30 13.25 -8.00
CA GLY A 133 -1.08 13.31 -7.55
C GLY A 133 -2.12 13.20 -8.67
N ASP A 134 -1.71 12.93 -9.90
CA ASP A 134 -2.59 12.81 -11.07
C ASP A 134 -2.68 11.36 -11.52
N VAL A 135 -3.78 10.69 -11.20
CA VAL A 135 -4.02 9.28 -11.54
C VAL A 135 -4.05 9.04 -13.05
N GLU A 136 -4.40 10.05 -13.87
CA GLU A 136 -4.39 9.95 -15.34
C GLU A 136 -2.99 9.65 -15.89
N ARG A 137 -1.93 10.01 -15.16
CA ARG A 137 -0.55 9.69 -15.56
C ARG A 137 -0.21 8.21 -15.51
N LEU A 138 -1.03 7.39 -14.85
CA LEU A 138 -0.90 5.94 -14.90
C LEU A 138 -1.42 5.35 -16.23
N ARG A 139 -2.32 6.03 -16.95
CA ARG A 139 -2.98 5.53 -18.15
C ARG A 139 -2.01 4.94 -19.19
N PRO A 140 -0.91 5.60 -19.59
CA PRO A 140 0.03 5.03 -20.56
C PRO A 140 0.82 3.84 -20.02
N LEU A 141 0.80 3.56 -18.72
CA LEU A 141 1.53 2.48 -18.06
C LEU A 141 0.68 1.22 -17.88
N LEU A 142 -0.65 1.36 -17.92
CA LEU A 142 -1.61 0.29 -17.66
C LEU A 142 -1.77 -0.71 -18.82
N GLY A 143 -1.15 -0.46 -19.99
CA GLY A 143 -1.33 -1.33 -21.16
C GLY A 143 -2.75 -1.27 -21.74
N MET A 144 -3.03 -2.12 -22.72
CA MET A 144 -4.34 -2.23 -23.37
C MET A 144 -4.59 -3.66 -23.86
N GLY A 145 -5.87 -4.05 -23.96
CA GLY A 145 -6.27 -5.38 -24.44
C GLY A 145 -5.70 -6.48 -23.54
N ASP A 146 -5.12 -7.52 -24.14
CA ASP A 146 -4.56 -8.67 -23.42
C ASP A 146 -3.30 -8.31 -22.60
N ASP A 147 -2.69 -7.16 -22.88
CA ASP A 147 -1.55 -6.63 -22.13
C ASP A 147 -1.94 -5.63 -21.03
N ALA A 148 -3.25 -5.43 -20.83
CA ALA A 148 -3.72 -4.53 -19.78
C ALA A 148 -3.31 -5.03 -18.38
N THR A 149 -2.92 -4.10 -17.53
CA THR A 149 -2.65 -4.37 -16.11
C THR A 149 -3.92 -4.88 -15.45
N MET A 150 -3.84 -6.02 -14.76
CA MET A 150 -4.94 -6.54 -13.95
C MET A 150 -5.12 -5.65 -12.72
N LEU A 151 -6.31 -5.06 -12.57
CA LEU A 151 -6.68 -4.24 -11.41
C LEU A 151 -7.73 -4.91 -10.52
N SER A 152 -8.27 -6.05 -10.96
CA SER A 152 -9.26 -6.85 -10.22
C SER A 152 -9.23 -8.29 -10.73
N PHE A 153 -9.42 -9.26 -9.86
CA PHE A 153 -9.55 -10.69 -10.22
C PHE A 153 -10.80 -10.99 -11.04
N GLY A 154 -11.85 -10.20 -10.87
CA GLY A 154 -13.07 -10.29 -11.68
C GLY A 154 -12.97 -9.59 -13.02
N GLY A 155 -11.80 -9.02 -13.37
CA GLY A 155 -11.64 -8.14 -14.51
C GLY A 155 -12.21 -6.73 -14.26
N VAL A 156 -11.96 -5.83 -15.19
CA VAL A 156 -12.47 -4.44 -15.15
C VAL A 156 -13.26 -4.18 -16.40
N GLU A 157 -14.53 -3.84 -16.27
CA GLU A 157 -15.34 -3.35 -17.37
C GLU A 157 -15.14 -1.84 -17.54
N GLY A 158 -14.76 -1.40 -18.74
CA GLY A 158 -14.63 0.01 -19.08
C GLY A 158 -13.24 0.60 -18.87
N ASP A 159 -13.20 1.82 -18.33
CA ASP A 159 -11.97 2.60 -18.22
C ASP A 159 -11.19 2.26 -16.94
N LEU A 160 -9.93 1.85 -17.09
CA LEU A 160 -9.08 1.44 -15.96
C LEU A 160 -8.81 2.58 -14.96
N ILE A 161 -8.70 3.83 -15.43
CA ILE A 161 -8.50 4.97 -14.54
C ILE A 161 -9.79 5.28 -13.75
N ALA A 162 -10.94 5.17 -14.41
CA ALA A 162 -12.21 5.31 -13.70
C ALA A 162 -12.35 4.23 -12.60
N HIS A 163 -11.89 3.01 -12.87
CA HIS A 163 -11.85 1.93 -11.88
C HIS A 163 -10.93 2.26 -10.72
N LEU A 164 -9.71 2.75 -10.97
CA LEU A 164 -8.79 3.18 -9.91
C LEU A 164 -9.41 4.28 -9.02
N LYS A 165 -10.13 5.25 -9.62
CA LYS A 165 -10.84 6.27 -8.86
C LYS A 165 -11.97 5.69 -8.00
N GLN A 166 -12.64 4.64 -8.46
CA GLN A 166 -13.67 3.93 -7.67
C GLN A 166 -13.08 3.15 -6.49
N LEU A 167 -11.87 2.60 -6.64
CA LEU A 167 -11.14 1.92 -5.57
C LEU A 167 -10.59 2.89 -4.52
N SER A 168 -10.42 4.16 -4.89
CA SER A 168 -9.92 5.22 -4.01
C SER A 168 -11.03 5.76 -3.13
N GLY A 169 -10.86 5.77 -1.81
CA GLY A 169 -11.87 6.24 -0.86
C GLY A 169 -12.20 7.73 -0.99
N ASP A 170 -11.28 8.52 -1.58
CA ASP A 170 -11.52 9.94 -1.91
C ASP A 170 -12.25 10.14 -3.24
N GLY A 171 -12.38 9.10 -4.07
CA GLY A 171 -13.02 9.15 -5.39
C GLY A 171 -12.25 9.97 -6.45
N GLU A 172 -11.16 10.62 -6.09
CA GLU A 172 -10.31 11.42 -6.97
C GLU A 172 -9.06 10.64 -7.41
N GLY A 173 -8.66 9.63 -6.62
CA GLY A 173 -7.53 8.75 -6.89
C GLY A 173 -6.29 9.03 -6.07
N HIS A 174 -6.31 9.96 -5.11
CA HIS A 174 -5.14 10.29 -4.31
C HIS A 174 -4.79 9.18 -3.33
N GLU A 175 -5.79 8.56 -2.70
CA GLU A 175 -5.56 7.47 -1.76
C GLU A 175 -4.95 6.25 -2.47
N ILE A 176 -5.50 5.85 -3.63
CA ILE A 176 -4.96 4.69 -4.37
C ILE A 176 -3.55 4.96 -4.90
N LEU A 177 -3.23 6.22 -5.25
CA LEU A 177 -1.85 6.62 -5.60
C LEU A 177 -0.91 6.52 -4.40
N ALA A 178 -1.35 6.94 -3.21
CA ALA A 178 -0.56 6.81 -1.99
C ALA A 178 -0.30 5.35 -1.62
N ILE A 179 -1.32 4.49 -1.71
CA ILE A 179 -1.18 3.05 -1.50
C ILE A 179 -0.18 2.45 -2.49
N LEU A 180 -0.28 2.78 -3.78
CA LEU A 180 0.62 2.30 -4.81
C LEU A 180 2.07 2.74 -4.57
N GLU A 181 2.29 3.96 -4.09
CA GLU A 181 3.60 4.48 -3.72
C GLU A 181 4.21 3.70 -2.55
N GLU A 182 3.49 3.55 -1.44
CA GLU A 182 3.96 2.82 -0.25
C GLU A 182 4.22 1.34 -0.55
N VAL A 183 3.38 0.70 -1.36
CA VAL A 183 3.59 -0.68 -1.82
C VAL A 183 4.91 -0.81 -2.58
N LEU A 184 5.18 0.08 -3.54
CA LEU A 184 6.39 0.04 -4.36
C LEU A 184 7.65 0.50 -3.60
N GLU A 185 7.53 1.25 -2.51
CA GLU A 185 8.67 1.65 -1.67
C GLU A 185 9.10 0.57 -0.68
N ALA A 186 8.27 -0.45 -0.45
CA ALA A 186 8.64 -1.63 0.34
C ALA A 186 9.67 -2.52 -0.36
N GLY A 187 10.19 -3.50 0.37
CA GLY A 187 10.99 -4.58 -0.21
C GLY A 187 10.17 -5.44 -1.18
N PHE A 188 10.84 -6.16 -2.06
CA PHE A 188 10.24 -7.01 -3.07
C PHE A 188 10.80 -8.44 -3.05
N VAL A 189 10.14 -9.34 -3.77
CA VAL A 189 10.59 -10.70 -4.05
C VAL A 189 10.74 -10.90 -5.55
N HIS A 190 11.62 -11.84 -5.93
CA HIS A 190 11.82 -12.30 -7.29
C HIS A 190 11.32 -13.73 -7.40
N LEU A 191 10.25 -13.95 -8.11
CA LEU A 191 9.58 -15.23 -8.25
C LEU A 191 9.85 -15.85 -9.62
N ASP A 192 9.86 -17.16 -9.67
CA ASP A 192 9.96 -17.97 -10.89
C ASP A 192 11.11 -17.61 -11.83
N ALA A 193 12.25 -17.24 -11.27
CA ALA A 193 13.43 -16.83 -12.02
C ALA A 193 13.78 -17.79 -13.18
N GLY A 194 13.85 -17.24 -14.39
CA GLY A 194 14.14 -17.98 -15.62
C GLY A 194 13.01 -18.81 -16.19
N LYS A 195 11.78 -18.70 -15.64
CA LYS A 195 10.56 -19.30 -16.19
C LYS A 195 9.73 -18.26 -16.95
N PRO A 196 8.74 -18.69 -17.75
CA PRO A 196 7.82 -17.76 -18.43
C PRO A 196 7.02 -16.85 -17.48
N GLU A 197 6.79 -17.33 -16.24
CA GLU A 197 6.04 -16.64 -15.19
C GLU A 197 6.93 -15.77 -14.30
N GLU A 198 8.20 -15.54 -14.70
CA GLU A 198 9.16 -14.74 -13.92
C GLU A 198 8.60 -13.35 -13.61
N LEU A 199 8.65 -12.98 -12.31
CA LEU A 199 7.99 -11.79 -11.82
C LEU A 199 8.72 -11.17 -10.62
N TYR A 200 8.71 -9.84 -10.57
CA TYR A 200 9.11 -9.06 -9.40
C TYR A 200 7.85 -8.53 -8.72
N VAL A 201 7.65 -8.84 -7.43
CA VAL A 201 6.42 -8.54 -6.70
C VAL A 201 6.69 -7.68 -5.48
N TRP A 202 5.94 -6.60 -5.35
CA TRP A 202 5.86 -5.71 -4.19
C TRP A 202 4.49 -5.78 -3.53
N PRO A 203 4.39 -5.64 -2.21
CA PRO A 203 5.46 -5.75 -1.23
C PRO A 203 5.81 -7.23 -1.01
N TYR A 204 7.00 -7.53 -0.49
CA TYR A 204 7.43 -8.91 -0.22
C TYR A 204 6.49 -9.67 0.73
N PHE A 205 5.66 -8.98 1.49
CA PHE A 205 4.66 -9.59 2.40
C PHE A 205 3.73 -10.58 1.70
N PHE A 206 3.51 -10.35 0.42
CA PHE A 206 2.74 -11.23 -0.47
C PHE A 206 3.24 -12.70 -0.47
N ALA A 207 4.55 -12.90 -0.34
CA ALA A 207 5.20 -14.20 -0.53
C ALA A 207 5.82 -14.75 0.76
N VAL A 208 5.57 -14.14 1.93
CA VAL A 208 6.10 -14.60 3.22
C VAL A 208 4.97 -14.82 4.22
N ASN A 209 5.23 -15.70 5.19
CA ASN A 209 4.27 -15.89 6.28
C ASN A 209 4.23 -14.65 7.19
N ILE A 210 3.11 -13.90 7.14
CA ILE A 210 2.93 -12.65 7.88
C ILE A 210 2.96 -12.80 9.40
N GLU A 211 2.66 -13.98 9.94
CA GLU A 211 2.75 -14.25 11.38
C GLU A 211 4.19 -14.32 11.88
N LYS A 212 5.12 -14.68 10.97
CA LYS A 212 6.55 -14.81 11.28
C LYS A 212 7.35 -13.52 11.10
N LEU A 213 6.72 -12.41 10.73
CA LEU A 213 7.40 -11.14 10.54
C LEU A 213 8.13 -10.67 11.80
N THR A 214 9.37 -10.23 11.62
CA THR A 214 10.15 -9.58 12.67
C THR A 214 9.55 -8.21 13.04
N SER A 215 9.96 -7.65 14.18
CA SER A 215 9.47 -6.33 14.60
C SER A 215 9.75 -5.22 13.57
N PRO A 216 10.93 -5.11 12.94
CA PRO A 216 11.15 -4.15 11.87
C PRO A 216 10.24 -4.35 10.65
N GLN A 217 10.02 -5.61 10.24
CA GLN A 217 9.14 -5.93 9.12
C GLN A 217 7.68 -5.56 9.42
N ARG A 218 7.21 -5.73 10.66
CA ARG A 218 5.88 -5.26 11.06
C ARG A 218 5.75 -3.74 11.04
N VAL A 219 6.81 -3.02 11.38
CA VAL A 219 6.81 -1.55 11.24
C VAL A 219 6.70 -1.16 9.77
N GLU A 220 7.40 -1.86 8.87
CA GLU A 220 7.28 -1.65 7.43
C GLU A 220 5.87 -1.98 6.92
N LEU A 221 5.30 -3.11 7.35
CA LEU A 221 3.93 -3.49 7.01
C LEU A 221 2.90 -2.41 7.41
N PHE A 222 3.03 -1.86 8.62
CA PHE A 222 2.13 -0.82 9.13
C PHE A 222 2.27 0.56 8.46
N ARG A 223 3.18 0.73 7.52
CA ARG A 223 3.17 1.87 6.60
C ARG A 223 2.14 1.70 5.49
N ILE A 224 1.79 0.45 5.17
CA ILE A 224 0.91 0.08 4.06
C ILE A 224 -0.51 -0.22 4.57
N VAL A 225 -0.63 -0.87 5.73
CA VAL A 225 -1.91 -1.36 6.26
C VAL A 225 -2.12 -0.91 7.69
N THR A 226 -3.38 -0.92 8.14
CA THR A 226 -3.72 -0.68 9.54
C THR A 226 -3.53 -1.93 10.40
N ALA A 227 -3.58 -1.77 11.74
CA ALA A 227 -3.56 -2.91 12.63
C ALA A 227 -4.80 -3.82 12.48
N GLY A 228 -5.95 -3.24 12.08
CA GLY A 228 -7.17 -4.01 11.77
C GLY A 228 -6.95 -4.91 10.56
N ASP A 229 -6.47 -4.34 9.45
CA ASP A 229 -6.16 -5.12 8.23
C ASP A 229 -5.16 -6.25 8.52
N TYR A 230 -4.17 -5.99 9.37
CA TYR A 230 -3.20 -7.02 9.76
C TYR A 230 -3.84 -8.17 10.53
N GLU A 231 -4.78 -7.89 11.46
CA GLU A 231 -5.52 -8.94 12.17
C GLU A 231 -6.37 -9.76 11.19
N ASP A 232 -7.05 -9.12 10.23
CA ASP A 232 -7.84 -9.80 9.22
C ASP A 232 -6.96 -10.70 8.33
N MET A 233 -5.81 -10.20 7.90
CA MET A 233 -4.83 -10.98 7.14
C MET A 233 -4.28 -12.18 7.92
N LYS A 234 -4.04 -12.05 9.23
CA LYS A 234 -3.65 -13.20 10.07
C LYS A 234 -4.76 -14.26 10.14
N ASN A 235 -6.01 -13.82 10.27
CA ASN A 235 -7.14 -14.74 10.29
C ASN A 235 -7.32 -15.46 8.94
N TYR A 236 -7.02 -14.77 7.84
CA TYR A 236 -7.01 -15.34 6.50
C TYR A 236 -5.80 -16.27 6.25
N GLY A 237 -4.66 -15.97 6.85
CA GLY A 237 -3.41 -16.73 6.74
C GLY A 237 -2.42 -16.20 5.71
N ALA A 238 -2.72 -15.10 5.00
CA ALA A 238 -1.87 -14.51 3.98
C ALA A 238 -2.04 -12.98 3.89
N TYR A 239 -1.09 -12.32 3.21
CA TYR A 239 -1.19 -10.93 2.83
C TYR A 239 -2.16 -10.78 1.66
N ILE A 240 -3.30 -10.14 1.88
CA ILE A 240 -4.37 -9.95 0.88
C ILE A 240 -4.62 -8.47 0.55
N PHE A 241 -3.74 -7.56 0.97
CA PHE A 241 -3.82 -6.15 0.61
C PHE A 241 -3.21 -5.89 -0.78
N TYR A 242 -3.09 -4.63 -1.19
CA TYR A 242 -2.59 -4.25 -2.50
C TYR A 242 -1.16 -4.76 -2.76
N ARG A 243 -0.96 -5.27 -3.97
CA ARG A 243 0.32 -5.77 -4.45
C ARG A 243 0.51 -5.46 -5.92
N VAL A 244 1.78 -5.31 -6.31
CA VAL A 244 2.20 -4.97 -7.67
C VAL A 244 3.10 -6.06 -8.21
N GLY A 245 2.85 -6.51 -9.43
CA GLY A 245 3.74 -7.40 -10.17
C GLY A 245 4.26 -6.74 -11.45
N ILE A 246 5.59 -6.82 -11.69
CA ILE A 246 6.23 -6.29 -12.90
C ILE A 246 7.16 -7.37 -13.46
N THR A 247 7.05 -7.66 -14.76
CA THR A 247 7.90 -8.65 -15.44
C THR A 247 9.34 -8.15 -15.64
N PRO A 248 10.29 -9.03 -15.99
CA PRO A 248 11.65 -8.62 -16.37
C PRO A 248 11.69 -7.64 -17.54
N GLU A 249 10.75 -7.73 -18.49
CA GLU A 249 10.61 -6.86 -19.66
C GLU A 249 10.03 -5.50 -19.29
N GLY A 250 9.52 -5.33 -18.05
CA GLY A 250 8.95 -4.09 -17.55
C GLY A 250 7.45 -3.96 -17.83
N ARG A 251 6.73 -5.06 -18.09
CA ARG A 251 5.27 -5.04 -18.17
C ARG A 251 4.69 -4.98 -16.75
N TRP A 252 3.79 -4.06 -16.50
CA TRP A 252 3.04 -3.98 -15.26
C TRP A 252 1.88 -4.98 -15.31
N MET A 253 2.06 -6.14 -14.66
CA MET A 253 1.15 -7.26 -14.73
C MET A 253 -0.13 -7.04 -13.94
N PHE A 254 0.02 -6.58 -12.69
CA PHE A 254 -1.13 -6.39 -11.81
C PHE A 254 -0.89 -5.32 -10.75
N PHE A 255 -1.99 -4.74 -10.29
CA PHE A 255 -2.13 -3.98 -9.05
C PHE A 255 -3.49 -4.33 -8.45
N VAL A 256 -3.52 -5.29 -7.54
CA VAL A 256 -4.74 -5.88 -6.99
C VAL A 256 -4.68 -6.02 -5.48
N ALA A 257 -5.85 -6.07 -4.84
CA ALA A 257 -6.06 -6.49 -3.47
C ALA A 257 -7.06 -7.66 -3.44
N GLY A 258 -7.11 -8.40 -2.32
CA GLY A 258 -7.94 -9.60 -2.18
C GLY A 258 -7.22 -10.88 -2.63
N ASP A 259 -7.95 -11.95 -2.88
CA ASP A 259 -7.50 -13.29 -3.29
C ASP A 259 -8.34 -13.85 -4.45
#